data_c6853a0b5cbe86b0c1865ab2a09374ed
#
_entry.id   c6853a0b5cbe86b0c1865ab2a09374ed
#
_cell.length_a   1.000
_cell.length_b   1.000
_cell.length_c   1.000
_cell.angle_alpha   90.00
_cell.angle_beta   90.00
_cell.angle_gamma   90.00
#
_symmetry.space_group_name_H-M   'P 1'
#
loop_
_entity.id
_entity.type
_entity.pdbx_description
1 polymer ?
#
loop_
_entity_poly.entity_id
_entity_poly.type
_entity_poly.pdbx_seq_one_letter_code
_entity_poly.pdbx_strand_id
1 'polypeptide(L)'
;SDFWADPGKQNPPAAWSGYGAAEMTAAVASHTKDVLKALKGKGIDVAWVQVGNEVTGGMLWPLGKVKDQSTGSFIDFLNAGYAAAKEIYPDSKVILHIDNGYDSGLYDWFFGLMNTGGADYDIIGMSLYPCWWENNGWVDWKINTDKCLDNIKAMSSKYGCRSCAISSALLLATNC
;
A
#
# COMPACT_ATOMS: atom_id res chain seq x y z
N SER A 1 -9.39 8.83 8.67
CA SER A 1 -10.39 9.45 7.82
C SER A 1 -10.09 9.14 6.36
N ASP A 2 -11.12 8.94 5.58
CA ASP A 2 -11.06 8.43 4.20
C ASP A 2 -10.43 9.42 3.21
N PHE A 3 -10.35 10.70 3.56
CA PHE A 3 -9.90 11.74 2.64
C PHE A 3 -8.42 11.65 2.25
N TRP A 4 -7.56 11.25 3.17
CA TRP A 4 -6.12 11.06 2.92
C TRP A 4 -5.72 9.59 2.71
N ALA A 5 -6.68 8.67 2.87
CA ALA A 5 -6.55 7.28 2.44
C ALA A 5 -7.21 7.03 1.07
N ASP A 6 -7.80 8.06 0.44
CA ASP A 6 -8.38 8.00 -0.91
C ASP A 6 -7.25 7.92 -1.94
N PRO A 7 -7.11 6.81 -2.69
CA PRO A 7 -6.00 6.61 -3.63
C PRO A 7 -5.98 7.64 -4.77
N GLY A 8 -7.11 8.25 -5.08
CA GLY A 8 -7.20 9.31 -6.09
C GLY A 8 -6.74 10.69 -5.59
N LYS A 9 -6.56 10.87 -4.30
CA LYS A 9 -6.21 12.18 -3.71
C LYS A 9 -4.89 12.16 -2.96
N GLN A 10 -4.65 11.17 -2.10
CA GLN A 10 -3.41 10.99 -1.33
C GLN A 10 -2.91 12.26 -0.63
N ASN A 11 -3.84 13.13 -0.20
CA ASN A 11 -3.50 14.41 0.42
C ASN A 11 -2.95 14.22 1.84
N PRO A 12 -1.98 15.03 2.29
CA PRO A 12 -1.59 15.03 3.68
C PRO A 12 -2.75 15.54 4.58
N PRO A 13 -2.78 15.14 5.86
CA PRO A 13 -3.65 15.76 6.84
C PRO A 13 -3.44 17.29 6.89
N ALA A 14 -4.49 18.06 7.15
CA ALA A 14 -4.41 19.52 7.19
C ALA A 14 -3.30 20.04 8.12
N ALA A 15 -3.08 19.35 9.25
CA ALA A 15 -2.03 19.68 10.20
C ALA A 15 -0.60 19.51 9.64
N TRP A 16 -0.42 18.79 8.55
CA TRP A 16 0.87 18.51 7.91
C TRP A 16 1.05 19.30 6.60
N SER A 17 0.10 20.12 6.21
CA SER A 17 0.06 20.79 4.88
C SER A 17 1.26 21.69 4.58
N GLY A 18 1.98 22.15 5.60
CA GLY A 18 3.18 22.98 5.44
C GLY A 18 4.51 22.24 5.60
N TYR A 19 4.47 20.92 5.78
CA TYR A 19 5.67 20.15 6.05
C TYR A 19 6.52 19.95 4.79
N GLY A 20 7.86 20.05 4.98
CA GLY A 20 8.84 19.56 4.02
C GLY A 20 9.01 18.03 4.11
N ALA A 21 9.84 17.47 3.24
CA ALA A 21 10.03 16.01 3.15
C ALA A 21 10.49 15.39 4.48
N ALA A 22 11.45 16.00 5.16
CA ALA A 22 11.98 15.47 6.43
C ALA A 22 10.94 15.53 7.56
N GLU A 23 10.18 16.63 7.65
CA GLU A 23 9.11 16.77 8.63
C GLU A 23 7.97 15.79 8.37
N MET A 24 7.62 15.58 7.10
CA MET A 24 6.60 14.61 6.70
C MET A 24 7.03 13.18 7.04
N THR A 25 8.29 12.82 6.78
CA THR A 25 8.87 11.52 7.16
C THR A 25 8.78 11.30 8.68
N ALA A 26 9.15 12.29 9.47
CA ALA A 26 9.04 12.24 10.92
C ALA A 26 7.58 12.12 11.40
N ALA A 27 6.66 12.83 10.75
CA ALA A 27 5.24 12.77 11.06
C ALA A 27 4.63 11.39 10.77
N VAL A 28 4.99 10.75 9.66
CA VAL A 28 4.58 9.36 9.36
C VAL A 28 5.07 8.40 10.44
N ALA A 29 6.34 8.48 10.83
CA ALA A 29 6.88 7.65 11.90
C ALA A 29 6.15 7.86 13.23
N SER A 30 5.96 9.13 13.63
CA SER A 30 5.28 9.48 14.88
C SER A 30 3.84 8.97 14.89
N HIS A 31 3.08 9.25 13.84
CA HIS A 31 1.68 8.81 13.72
C HIS A 31 1.56 7.29 13.78
N THR A 32 2.41 6.57 13.05
CA THR A 32 2.42 5.10 13.08
C THR A 32 2.70 4.58 14.48
N LYS A 33 3.71 5.12 15.18
CA LYS A 33 4.01 4.75 16.57
C LYS A 33 2.86 5.04 17.52
N ASP A 34 2.24 6.20 17.43
CA ASP A 34 1.16 6.63 18.32
C ASP A 34 -0.06 5.71 18.21
N VAL A 35 -0.46 5.37 16.97
CA VAL A 35 -1.55 4.42 16.72
C VAL A 35 -1.22 3.04 17.28
N LEU A 36 -0.03 2.52 16.95
CA LEU A 36 0.36 1.18 17.37
C LEU A 36 0.59 1.08 18.88
N LYS A 37 1.13 2.12 19.54
CA LYS A 37 1.23 2.19 21.00
C LYS A 37 -0.15 2.21 21.66
N ALA A 38 -1.11 2.93 21.10
CA ALA A 38 -2.48 2.97 21.61
C ALA A 38 -3.14 1.58 21.54
N LEU A 39 -2.95 0.84 20.44
CA LEU A 39 -3.43 -0.54 20.30
C LEU A 39 -2.75 -1.47 21.30
N LYS A 40 -1.43 -1.40 21.42
CA LYS A 40 -0.63 -2.20 22.37
C LYS A 40 -1.04 -1.94 23.82
N GLY A 41 -1.30 -0.68 24.16
CA GLY A 41 -1.78 -0.28 25.49
C GLY A 41 -3.18 -0.81 25.83
N LYS A 42 -3.95 -1.25 24.83
CA LYS A 42 -5.24 -1.93 24.99
C LYS A 42 -5.13 -3.46 24.94
N GLY A 43 -3.93 -4.00 24.90
CA GLY A 43 -3.70 -5.44 24.82
C GLY A 43 -4.03 -6.05 23.45
N ILE A 44 -4.12 -5.22 22.39
CA ILE A 44 -4.36 -5.70 21.02
C ILE A 44 -3.03 -6.12 20.43
N ASP A 45 -2.96 -7.37 19.97
CA ASP A 45 -1.83 -7.88 19.21
C ASP A 45 -2.04 -7.60 17.71
N VAL A 46 -1.02 -7.00 17.08
CA VAL A 46 -1.07 -6.58 15.67
C VAL A 46 -0.15 -7.46 14.84
N ALA A 47 -0.73 -8.34 14.05
CA ALA A 47 0.02 -9.23 13.16
C ALA A 47 0.46 -8.52 11.88
N TRP A 48 -0.36 -7.62 11.34
CA TRP A 48 -0.13 -6.93 10.06
C TRP A 48 -0.35 -5.43 10.19
N VAL A 49 0.52 -4.66 9.54
CA VAL A 49 0.41 -3.18 9.45
C VAL A 49 0.47 -2.80 7.97
N GLN A 50 -0.53 -2.11 7.48
CA GLN A 50 -0.51 -1.54 6.14
C GLN A 50 -0.14 -0.05 6.22
N VAL A 51 0.97 0.33 5.57
CA VAL A 51 1.42 1.72 5.50
C VAL A 51 0.90 2.35 4.21
N GLY A 52 -0.09 3.21 4.33
CA GLY A 52 -0.83 3.78 3.20
C GLY A 52 -1.92 2.84 2.67
N ASN A 53 -2.68 3.30 1.68
CA ASN A 53 -3.75 2.54 1.03
C ASN A 53 -3.70 2.76 -0.48
N GLU A 54 -3.60 1.67 -1.26
CA GLU A 54 -3.54 1.72 -2.72
C GLU A 54 -2.55 2.79 -3.24
N VAL A 55 -1.32 2.70 -2.77
CA VAL A 55 -0.27 3.72 -2.96
C VAL A 55 0.45 3.62 -4.30
N THR A 56 -0.22 3.17 -5.34
CA THR A 56 0.33 3.10 -6.71
C THR A 56 0.89 4.44 -7.18
N GLY A 57 0.18 5.52 -6.91
CA GLY A 57 0.63 6.89 -7.16
C GLY A 57 1.45 7.51 -6.02
N GLY A 58 1.90 6.69 -5.05
CA GLY A 58 2.53 7.18 -3.82
C GLY A 58 1.53 7.64 -2.77
N MET A 59 1.98 8.36 -1.75
CA MET A 59 1.13 8.94 -0.70
C MET A 59 1.62 10.32 -0.28
N LEU A 60 0.77 11.10 0.41
CA LEU A 60 1.11 12.43 0.96
C LEU A 60 1.62 13.38 -0.13
N TRP A 61 0.82 13.53 -1.18
CA TRP A 61 1.15 14.40 -2.32
C TRP A 61 1.26 15.87 -1.92
N PRO A 62 2.12 16.67 -2.63
CA PRO A 62 2.94 16.27 -3.80
C PRO A 62 4.27 15.60 -3.45
N LEU A 63 4.71 15.62 -2.19
CA LEU A 63 6.07 15.21 -1.80
C LEU A 63 6.36 13.72 -2.07
N GLY A 64 5.42 12.84 -1.73
CA GLY A 64 5.55 11.40 -1.94
C GLY A 64 4.83 10.88 -3.19
N LYS A 65 4.69 11.72 -4.24
CA LYS A 65 4.05 11.29 -5.48
C LYS A 65 4.96 10.39 -6.29
N VAL A 66 4.46 9.20 -6.64
CA VAL A 66 5.12 8.28 -7.56
C VAL A 66 4.60 8.55 -8.97
N LYS A 67 5.51 8.82 -9.91
CA LYS A 67 5.17 9.05 -11.31
C LYS A 67 6.35 8.70 -12.21
N ASP A 68 6.10 7.95 -13.28
CA ASP A 68 7.11 7.50 -14.23
C ASP A 68 8.25 6.73 -13.53
N GLN A 69 9.45 7.31 -13.45
CA GLN A 69 10.61 6.74 -12.75
C GLN A 69 10.93 7.48 -11.44
N SER A 70 10.08 8.44 -11.04
CA SER A 70 10.29 9.23 -9.82
C SER A 70 9.42 8.71 -8.69
N THR A 71 10.03 8.52 -7.54
CA THR A 71 9.34 8.14 -6.30
C THR A 71 9.16 9.31 -5.33
N GLY A 72 9.70 10.49 -5.66
CA GLY A 72 9.73 11.62 -4.73
C GLY A 72 10.29 11.18 -3.37
N SER A 73 9.62 11.59 -2.28
CA SER A 73 9.92 11.15 -0.91
C SER A 73 9.11 9.93 -0.46
N PHE A 74 8.40 9.24 -1.37
CA PHE A 74 7.50 8.14 -1.00
C PHE A 74 8.22 7.00 -0.27
N ILE A 75 9.41 6.62 -0.76
CA ILE A 75 10.19 5.53 -0.16
C ILE A 75 10.63 5.91 1.26
N ASP A 76 11.03 7.16 1.50
CA ASP A 76 11.37 7.64 2.85
C ASP A 76 10.16 7.55 3.79
N PHE A 77 8.97 7.92 3.32
CA PHE A 77 7.74 7.81 4.10
C PHE A 77 7.38 6.36 4.41
N LEU A 78 7.48 5.48 3.42
CA LEU A 78 7.22 4.06 3.58
C LEU A 78 8.18 3.44 4.59
N ASN A 79 9.48 3.68 4.44
CA ASN A 79 10.52 3.14 5.34
C ASN A 79 10.38 3.69 6.77
N ALA A 80 9.98 4.95 6.93
CA ALA A 80 9.67 5.52 8.24
C ALA A 80 8.48 4.82 8.92
N GLY A 81 7.42 4.53 8.17
CA GLY A 81 6.27 3.75 8.65
C GLY A 81 6.65 2.31 8.97
N TYR A 82 7.46 1.67 8.12
CA TYR A 82 7.99 0.32 8.34
C TYR A 82 8.80 0.25 9.65
N ALA A 83 9.80 1.11 9.80
CA ALA A 83 10.64 1.13 10.99
C ALA A 83 9.83 1.40 12.27
N ALA A 84 8.85 2.31 12.20
CA ALA A 84 7.96 2.61 13.31
C ALA A 84 7.08 1.41 13.70
N ALA A 85 6.57 0.65 12.72
CA ALA A 85 5.82 -0.57 12.97
C ALA A 85 6.68 -1.63 13.65
N LYS A 86 7.88 -1.87 13.15
CA LYS A 86 8.83 -2.84 13.71
C LYS A 86 9.32 -2.46 15.11
N GLU A 87 9.42 -1.18 15.44
CA GLU A 87 9.77 -0.72 16.78
C GLU A 87 8.71 -1.11 17.83
N ILE A 88 7.43 -1.02 17.47
CA ILE A 88 6.33 -1.28 18.42
C ILE A 88 5.92 -2.76 18.42
N TYR A 89 5.88 -3.38 17.24
CA TYR A 89 5.54 -4.78 17.02
C TYR A 89 6.59 -5.44 16.13
N PRO A 90 7.73 -5.90 16.68
CA PRO A 90 8.85 -6.44 15.89
C PRO A 90 8.46 -7.61 14.98
N ASP A 91 7.50 -8.44 15.42
CA ASP A 91 7.07 -9.62 14.69
C ASP A 91 5.96 -9.34 13.66
N SER A 92 5.35 -8.14 13.70
CA SER A 92 4.32 -7.76 12.72
C SER A 92 4.89 -7.72 11.31
N LYS A 93 4.05 -7.99 10.32
CA LYS A 93 4.40 -7.88 8.90
C LYS A 93 3.86 -6.58 8.32
N VAL A 94 4.70 -5.86 7.60
CA VAL A 94 4.31 -4.60 6.96
C VAL A 94 3.94 -4.85 5.51
N ILE A 95 2.73 -4.39 5.15
CA ILE A 95 2.14 -4.54 3.82
C ILE A 95 2.38 -3.26 3.02
N LEU A 96 2.94 -3.42 1.82
CA LEU A 96 2.93 -2.41 0.77
C LEU A 96 1.81 -2.75 -0.22
N HIS A 97 0.78 -1.91 -0.27
CA HIS A 97 -0.49 -2.21 -0.91
C HIS A 97 -0.76 -1.29 -2.10
N ILE A 98 -1.01 -1.89 -3.26
CA ILE A 98 -1.41 -1.18 -4.48
C ILE A 98 -2.68 -1.76 -5.10
N ASP A 99 -3.29 -0.98 -5.98
CA ASP A 99 -4.53 -1.33 -6.67
C ASP A 99 -4.33 -2.32 -7.83
N ASN A 100 -5.42 -2.65 -8.53
CA ASN A 100 -5.43 -3.43 -9.77
C ASN A 100 -4.61 -4.73 -9.74
N GLY A 101 -4.85 -5.60 -8.75
CA GLY A 101 -4.12 -6.86 -8.56
C GLY A 101 -4.04 -7.78 -9.79
N TYR A 102 -4.90 -7.59 -10.78
CA TYR A 102 -4.90 -8.30 -12.06
C TYR A 102 -3.88 -7.75 -13.09
N ASP A 103 -3.29 -6.57 -12.86
CA ASP A 103 -2.35 -5.93 -13.79
C ASP A 103 -0.90 -6.26 -13.44
N SER A 104 -0.37 -7.34 -14.00
CA SER A 104 1.01 -7.75 -13.76
C SER A 104 2.05 -6.74 -14.22
N GLY A 105 1.75 -5.95 -15.28
CA GLY A 105 2.65 -4.90 -15.76
C GLY A 105 2.79 -3.75 -14.77
N LEU A 106 1.69 -3.35 -14.15
CA LEU A 106 1.66 -2.36 -13.08
C LEU A 106 2.53 -2.81 -11.88
N TYR A 107 2.38 -4.07 -11.47
CA TYR A 107 3.14 -4.65 -10.35
C TYR A 107 4.62 -4.77 -10.67
N ASP A 108 4.98 -5.21 -11.85
CA ASP A 108 6.37 -5.28 -12.28
C ASP A 108 7.06 -3.91 -12.30
N TRP A 109 6.37 -2.89 -12.80
CA TRP A 109 6.85 -1.52 -12.80
C TRP A 109 7.01 -0.98 -11.38
N PHE A 110 5.94 -1.03 -10.58
CA PHE A 110 5.93 -0.42 -9.25
C PHE A 110 6.94 -1.08 -8.31
N PHE A 111 6.89 -2.41 -8.18
CA PHE A 111 7.81 -3.13 -7.29
C PHE A 111 9.25 -3.13 -7.80
N GLY A 112 9.46 -3.01 -9.12
CA GLY A 112 10.78 -2.73 -9.70
C GLY A 112 11.37 -1.41 -9.18
N LEU A 113 10.57 -0.32 -9.18
CA LEU A 113 10.97 0.97 -8.61
C LEU A 113 11.22 0.88 -7.10
N MET A 114 10.32 0.24 -6.36
CA MET A 114 10.44 0.11 -4.92
C MET A 114 11.71 -0.63 -4.50
N ASN A 115 12.02 -1.76 -5.14
CA ASN A 115 13.24 -2.52 -4.83
C ASN A 115 14.51 -1.76 -5.23
N THR A 116 14.50 -1.08 -6.38
CA THR A 116 15.65 -0.26 -6.81
C THR A 116 15.89 0.91 -5.85
N GLY A 117 14.82 1.50 -5.32
CA GLY A 117 14.88 2.62 -4.38
C GLY A 117 15.11 2.22 -2.92
N GLY A 118 15.15 0.93 -2.60
CA GLY A 118 15.39 0.45 -1.23
C GLY A 118 14.16 0.59 -0.31
N ALA A 119 12.97 0.33 -0.84
CA ALA A 119 11.76 0.31 -0.03
C ALA A 119 11.68 -0.95 0.85
N ASP A 120 11.34 -0.75 2.12
CA ASP A 120 11.16 -1.83 3.10
C ASP A 120 9.70 -2.26 3.19
N TYR A 121 9.42 -3.54 2.97
CA TYR A 121 8.13 -4.18 3.18
C TYR A 121 8.28 -5.69 3.35
N ASP A 122 7.30 -6.35 3.98
CA ASP A 122 7.30 -7.82 4.18
C ASP A 122 6.29 -8.51 3.25
N ILE A 123 5.22 -7.83 2.87
CA ILE A 123 4.09 -8.40 2.14
C ILE A 123 3.70 -7.45 1.00
N ILE A 124 3.42 -8.02 -0.18
CA ILE A 124 2.76 -7.31 -1.28
C ILE A 124 1.26 -7.42 -1.08
N GLY A 125 0.58 -6.27 -0.92
CA GLY A 125 -0.87 -6.18 -0.87
C GLY A 125 -1.45 -5.87 -2.25
N MET A 126 -2.53 -6.54 -2.60
CA MET A 126 -3.22 -6.39 -3.89
C MET A 126 -4.70 -6.10 -3.67
N SER A 127 -5.23 -5.03 -4.27
CA SER A 127 -6.67 -4.86 -4.38
C SER A 127 -7.20 -5.67 -5.56
N LEU A 128 -8.26 -6.42 -5.31
CA LEU A 128 -8.97 -7.16 -6.33
C LEU A 128 -10.45 -6.75 -6.34
N TYR A 129 -10.89 -6.21 -7.45
CA TYR A 129 -12.28 -5.98 -7.80
C TYR A 129 -12.64 -6.92 -8.95
N PRO A 130 -13.17 -8.11 -8.69
CA PRO A 130 -13.25 -9.18 -9.69
C PRO A 130 -13.99 -8.80 -10.97
N CYS A 131 -15.06 -8.03 -10.84
CA CYS A 131 -15.90 -7.63 -11.96
C CYS A 131 -15.54 -6.26 -12.57
N TRP A 132 -14.50 -5.58 -12.07
CA TRP A 132 -14.15 -4.23 -12.51
C TRP A 132 -12.97 -4.22 -13.47
N TRP A 133 -13.08 -3.47 -14.55
CA TRP A 133 -11.99 -3.11 -15.43
C TRP A 133 -12.07 -1.62 -15.79
N GLU A 134 -11.06 -0.87 -15.41
CA GLU A 134 -11.03 0.59 -15.45
C GLU A 134 -11.45 1.19 -16.81
N ASN A 135 -10.98 0.60 -17.92
CA ASN A 135 -11.20 1.11 -19.26
C ASN A 135 -12.42 0.50 -19.98
N ASN A 136 -12.95 -0.62 -19.53
CA ASN A 136 -13.99 -1.39 -20.21
C ASN A 136 -15.24 -1.67 -19.37
N GLY A 137 -15.31 -1.09 -18.18
CA GLY A 137 -16.42 -1.33 -17.26
C GLY A 137 -16.37 -2.74 -16.64
N TRP A 138 -17.50 -3.46 -16.73
CA TRP A 138 -17.63 -4.77 -16.10
C TRP A 138 -17.07 -5.89 -16.98
N VAL A 139 -16.31 -6.80 -16.36
CA VAL A 139 -15.82 -8.03 -16.99
C VAL A 139 -16.28 -9.26 -16.20
N ASP A 140 -16.17 -10.44 -16.80
CA ASP A 140 -16.38 -11.68 -16.06
C ASP A 140 -15.41 -11.74 -14.87
N TRP A 141 -15.94 -11.94 -13.68
CA TRP A 141 -15.19 -11.99 -12.43
C TRP A 141 -14.01 -12.97 -12.49
N LYS A 142 -14.17 -14.06 -13.22
CA LYS A 142 -13.15 -15.11 -13.34
C LYS A 142 -11.89 -14.60 -14.03
N ILE A 143 -12.04 -13.72 -15.03
CA ILE A 143 -10.91 -13.18 -15.79
C ILE A 143 -9.93 -12.43 -14.86
N ASN A 144 -10.44 -11.49 -14.07
CA ASN A 144 -9.61 -10.72 -13.17
C ASN A 144 -9.08 -11.56 -12.00
N THR A 145 -9.87 -12.52 -11.51
CA THR A 145 -9.43 -13.44 -10.47
C THR A 145 -8.28 -14.32 -10.94
N ASP A 146 -8.40 -14.93 -12.13
CA ASP A 146 -7.34 -15.79 -12.69
C ASP A 146 -6.05 -14.96 -12.94
N LYS A 147 -6.16 -13.75 -13.51
CA LYS A 147 -5.02 -12.84 -13.70
C LYS A 147 -4.37 -12.44 -12.38
N CYS A 148 -5.16 -12.15 -11.35
CA CYS A 148 -4.64 -11.79 -10.03
C CYS A 148 -3.89 -12.98 -9.41
N LEU A 149 -4.42 -14.19 -9.51
CA LEU A 149 -3.75 -15.40 -9.02
C LEU A 149 -2.40 -15.63 -9.73
N ASP A 150 -2.33 -15.41 -11.03
CA ASP A 150 -1.08 -15.54 -11.77
C ASP A 150 -0.08 -14.44 -11.39
N ASN A 151 -0.56 -13.21 -11.16
CA ASN A 151 0.26 -12.11 -10.66
C ASN A 151 0.82 -12.40 -9.26
N ILE A 152 0.01 -12.96 -8.35
CA ILE A 152 0.48 -13.40 -7.02
C ILE A 152 1.66 -14.37 -7.15
N LYS A 153 1.53 -15.40 -8.01
CA LYS A 153 2.60 -16.38 -8.24
C LYS A 153 3.87 -15.71 -8.79
N ALA A 154 3.69 -14.80 -9.77
CA ALA A 154 4.80 -14.08 -10.40
C ALA A 154 5.54 -13.20 -9.38
N MET A 155 4.82 -12.40 -8.60
CA MET A 155 5.39 -11.51 -7.58
C MET A 155 6.06 -12.31 -6.46
N SER A 156 5.44 -13.38 -5.99
CA SER A 156 6.03 -14.27 -4.98
C SER A 156 7.35 -14.89 -5.47
N SER A 157 7.38 -15.36 -6.71
CA SER A 157 8.61 -15.92 -7.32
C SER A 157 9.71 -14.88 -7.50
N LYS A 158 9.35 -13.67 -7.96
CA LYS A 158 10.31 -12.62 -8.32
C LYS A 158 10.92 -11.92 -7.10
N TYR A 159 10.12 -11.67 -6.07
CA TYR A 159 10.52 -10.86 -4.92
C TYR A 159 10.64 -11.65 -3.62
N GLY A 160 10.45 -12.97 -3.66
CA GLY A 160 10.59 -13.83 -2.48
C GLY A 160 9.58 -13.52 -1.38
N CYS A 161 8.53 -12.75 -1.70
CA CYS A 161 7.49 -12.40 -0.75
C CYS A 161 6.74 -13.66 -0.33
N ARG A 162 6.87 -14.05 0.93
CA ARG A 162 6.25 -15.28 1.47
C ARG A 162 4.73 -15.19 1.56
N SER A 163 4.14 -14.01 1.32
CA SER A 163 2.70 -13.79 1.39
C SER A 163 2.29 -12.64 0.49
N CYS A 164 1.30 -12.88 -0.39
CA CYS A 164 0.52 -11.81 -1.00
C CYS A 164 -0.83 -11.80 -0.29
N ALA A 165 -1.21 -10.65 0.30
CA ALA A 165 -2.53 -10.45 0.87
C ALA A 165 -3.45 -9.82 -0.18
N ILE A 166 -4.65 -10.36 -0.34
CA ILE A 166 -5.67 -9.77 -1.20
C ILE A 166 -6.63 -8.97 -0.33
N SER A 167 -6.77 -7.67 -0.60
CA SER A 167 -7.87 -6.86 -0.13
C SER A 167 -8.94 -6.86 -1.19
N SER A 168 -10.10 -7.45 -0.92
CA SER A 168 -11.29 -7.30 -1.76
C SER A 168 -12.26 -6.38 -1.06
N ALA A 169 -12.56 -5.22 -1.65
CA ALA A 169 -13.82 -4.56 -1.34
C ALA A 169 -14.90 -5.39 -2.04
N LEU A 170 -15.59 -6.23 -1.27
CA LEU A 170 -16.81 -6.87 -1.71
C LEU A 170 -17.88 -5.77 -1.76
N LEU A 171 -17.90 -4.98 -2.82
CA LEU A 171 -19.12 -4.33 -3.23
C LEU A 171 -20.05 -5.47 -3.62
N LEU A 172 -20.98 -5.80 -2.73
CA LEU A 172 -22.20 -6.50 -3.08
C LEU A 172 -22.97 -5.63 -4.08
N ALA A 173 -22.47 -5.60 -5.32
CA ALA A 173 -23.29 -5.22 -6.42
C ALA A 173 -24.30 -6.36 -6.56
N THR A 174 -25.53 -6.10 -6.16
CA THR A 174 -26.68 -7.02 -6.22
C THR A 174 -27.07 -7.40 -7.65
N ASN A 175 -26.18 -7.30 -8.62
CA ASN A 175 -26.36 -7.68 -10.03
C ASN A 175 -24.99 -7.99 -10.68
N CYS A 176 -24.31 -9.04 -10.24
CA CYS A 176 -23.37 -9.77 -11.10
C CYS A 176 -24.03 -11.05 -11.59
#